data_758f6ab146f9c81ecd57d3e28ea5031e
#
_entry.id   758f6ab146f9c81ecd57d3e28ea5031e
#
_cell.length_a   1.000
_cell.length_b   1.000
_cell.length_c   1.000
_cell.angle_alpha   90.00
_cell.angle_beta   90.00
_cell.angle_gamma   90.00
#
_symmetry.space_group_name_H-M   'P 1'
#
loop_
_entity.id
_entity.type
_entity.pdbx_description
1 polymer ?
#
loop_
_entity_poly.entity_id
_entity_poly.type
_entity_poly.pdbx_seq_one_letter_code
_entity_poly.pdbx_strand_id
1 'polypeptide(L)'
;MKLAISLMLVLLFPFGVSADTLNGKVVKITDGDTLVVLDADNTQHKIRLSGIDAPETNQPFGKRSKEALSALVAGQRVEVDWHKHDRYGRIVGKVIAQGKDVNLDQVRTGMAWWYRKYANEQSLVDQGIYAAAEAKARVTGVGLWTDKDPIAPWDWRKR
;
A
#
# COMPACT_ATOMS: atom_id res chain seq x y z
N MET A 1 -43.28 2.26 49.06
CA MET A 1 -42.76 1.41 47.98
C MET A 1 -41.76 2.23 47.20
N LYS A 2 -40.44 2.00 47.41
CA LYS A 2 -39.35 2.73 46.73
C LYS A 2 -38.87 1.87 45.57
N LEU A 3 -39.11 2.32 44.34
CA LEU A 3 -38.60 1.66 43.13
C LEU A 3 -37.12 2.04 42.97
N ALA A 4 -36.23 1.06 43.06
CA ALA A 4 -34.83 1.20 42.73
C ALA A 4 -34.64 0.97 41.22
N ILE A 5 -34.36 2.04 40.48
CA ILE A 5 -34.00 1.96 39.07
C ILE A 5 -32.49 1.63 39.00
N SER A 6 -32.17 0.37 38.63
CA SER A 6 -30.79 -0.06 38.38
C SER A 6 -30.35 0.41 37.01
N LEU A 7 -29.46 1.39 36.95
CA LEU A 7 -28.88 1.90 35.72
C LEU A 7 -27.77 0.92 35.26
N MET A 8 -28.05 0.12 34.24
CA MET A 8 -27.09 -0.81 33.63
C MET A 8 -26.19 -0.02 32.66
N LEU A 9 -24.98 0.27 33.11
CA LEU A 9 -23.95 0.92 32.29
C LEU A 9 -23.39 -0.08 31.27
N VAL A 10 -23.82 0.02 30.02
CA VAL A 10 -23.26 -0.78 28.91
C VAL A 10 -21.93 -0.17 28.49
N LEU A 11 -20.82 -0.79 28.89
CA LEU A 11 -19.48 -0.46 28.41
C LEU A 11 -19.32 -0.94 26.96
N LEU A 12 -19.47 -0.03 26.01
CA LEU A 12 -19.10 -0.26 24.61
C LEU A 12 -17.55 -0.25 24.52
N PHE A 13 -16.96 -1.46 24.50
CA PHE A 13 -15.55 -1.60 24.12
C PHE A 13 -15.45 -1.37 22.61
N PRO A 14 -14.65 -0.39 22.15
CA PRO A 14 -14.36 -0.28 20.73
C PRO A 14 -13.55 -1.52 20.31
N PHE A 15 -14.09 -2.32 19.42
CA PHE A 15 -13.32 -3.34 18.70
C PHE A 15 -12.32 -2.61 17.81
N GLY A 16 -11.13 -2.37 18.32
CA GLY A 16 -10.01 -1.90 17.53
C GLY A 16 -9.64 -3.00 16.52
N VAL A 17 -9.73 -2.73 15.23
CA VAL A 17 -9.09 -3.56 14.20
C VAL A 17 -7.59 -3.43 14.47
N SER A 18 -7.00 -4.45 15.07
CA SER A 18 -5.54 -4.52 15.23
C SER A 18 -4.94 -4.76 13.85
N ALA A 19 -4.11 -3.87 13.39
CA ALA A 19 -3.25 -4.14 12.24
C ALA A 19 -2.18 -5.15 12.70
N ASP A 20 -2.00 -6.22 11.94
CA ASP A 20 -0.91 -7.16 12.18
C ASP A 20 0.37 -6.60 11.55
N THR A 21 1.50 -6.89 12.17
CA THR A 21 2.82 -6.45 11.69
C THR A 21 3.66 -7.65 11.28
N LEU A 22 4.14 -7.65 10.04
CA LEU A 22 5.10 -8.62 9.53
C LEU A 22 6.47 -7.96 9.37
N ASN A 23 7.49 -8.52 10.02
CA ASN A 23 8.87 -8.07 9.88
C ASN A 23 9.69 -9.08 9.07
N GLY A 24 10.49 -8.61 8.11
CA GLY A 24 11.32 -9.52 7.33
C GLY A 24 12.24 -8.81 6.33
N LYS A 25 12.94 -9.61 5.54
CA LYS A 25 13.84 -9.14 4.48
C LYS A 25 13.18 -9.24 3.12
N VAL A 26 13.24 -8.19 2.31
CA VAL A 26 12.79 -8.22 0.91
C VAL A 26 13.75 -9.08 0.09
N VAL A 27 13.24 -10.19 -0.45
CA VAL A 27 14.04 -11.17 -1.21
C VAL A 27 13.71 -11.16 -2.71
N LYS A 28 12.59 -10.55 -3.11
CA LYS A 28 12.18 -10.47 -4.52
C LYS A 28 11.27 -9.26 -4.74
N ILE A 29 11.44 -8.58 -5.87
CA ILE A 29 10.50 -7.59 -6.42
C ILE A 29 9.82 -8.22 -7.64
N THR A 30 8.48 -8.28 -7.63
CA THR A 30 7.71 -8.88 -8.74
C THR A 30 7.41 -7.82 -9.80
N ASP A 31 6.83 -6.70 -9.38
CA ASP A 31 6.47 -5.54 -10.19
C ASP A 31 6.53 -4.26 -9.34
N GLY A 32 5.93 -3.16 -9.80
CA GLY A 32 6.03 -1.86 -9.13
C GLY A 32 5.25 -1.72 -7.81
N ASP A 33 4.44 -2.71 -7.43
CA ASP A 33 3.65 -2.69 -6.20
C ASP A 33 3.52 -4.08 -5.53
N THR A 34 4.35 -5.03 -5.95
CA THR A 34 4.34 -6.39 -5.41
C THR A 34 5.76 -6.88 -5.14
N LEU A 35 6.01 -7.34 -3.91
CA LEU A 35 7.30 -7.86 -3.47
C LEU A 35 7.12 -9.13 -2.62
N VAL A 36 8.24 -9.79 -2.28
CA VAL A 36 8.28 -10.95 -1.39
C VAL A 36 9.16 -10.63 -0.20
N VAL A 37 8.63 -10.82 0.99
CA VAL A 37 9.33 -10.69 2.28
C VAL A 37 9.59 -12.08 2.85
N LEU A 38 10.82 -12.33 3.27
CA LEU A 38 11.23 -13.52 4.03
C LEU A 38 11.25 -13.15 5.52
N ASP A 39 10.45 -13.83 6.33
CA ASP A 39 10.39 -13.61 7.78
C ASP A 39 11.50 -14.35 8.54
N ALA A 40 11.47 -14.27 9.87
CA ALA A 40 12.46 -14.91 10.74
C ALA A 40 12.39 -16.44 10.73
N ASP A 41 11.22 -17.01 10.38
CA ASP A 41 10.97 -18.45 10.30
C ASP A 41 11.30 -19.01 8.91
N ASN A 42 11.96 -18.23 8.04
CA ASN A 42 12.26 -18.54 6.65
C ASN A 42 10.99 -18.76 5.78
N THR A 43 9.87 -18.19 6.16
CA THR A 43 8.64 -18.22 5.37
C THR A 43 8.59 -17.02 4.43
N GLN A 44 8.24 -17.28 3.16
CA GLN A 44 8.08 -16.25 2.16
C GLN A 44 6.63 -15.75 2.11
N HIS A 45 6.46 -14.46 2.24
CA HIS A 45 5.17 -13.77 2.14
C HIS A 45 5.13 -12.87 0.92
N LYS A 46 4.15 -13.07 0.06
CA LYS A 46 3.92 -12.19 -1.09
C LYS A 46 3.10 -10.99 -0.63
N ILE A 47 3.65 -9.79 -0.79
CA ILE A 47 3.07 -8.53 -0.35
C ILE A 47 2.59 -7.74 -1.56
N ARG A 48 1.32 -7.30 -1.53
CA ARG A 48 0.75 -6.29 -2.41
C ARG A 48 0.70 -4.97 -1.65
N LEU A 49 1.40 -3.97 -2.13
CA LEU A 49 1.43 -2.64 -1.52
C LEU A 49 0.01 -2.05 -1.53
N SER A 50 -0.50 -1.69 -0.35
CA SER A 50 -1.87 -1.16 -0.17
C SER A 50 -2.00 0.27 -0.68
N GLY A 51 -3.20 0.66 -1.11
CA GLY A 51 -3.54 2.03 -1.49
C GLY A 51 -2.94 2.53 -2.79
N ILE A 52 -2.15 1.74 -3.50
CA ILE A 52 -1.54 2.11 -4.78
C ILE A 52 -1.79 1.06 -5.86
N ASP A 53 -1.65 1.47 -7.13
CA ASP A 53 -1.67 0.57 -8.27
C ASP A 53 -0.57 1.00 -9.25
N ALA A 54 0.40 0.13 -9.48
CA ALA A 54 1.54 0.42 -10.35
C ALA A 54 1.28 -0.04 -11.78
N PRO A 55 1.90 0.60 -12.79
CA PRO A 55 1.82 0.13 -14.16
C PRO A 55 2.26 -1.34 -14.27
N GLU A 56 1.52 -2.11 -15.07
CA GLU A 56 1.82 -3.51 -15.35
C GLU A 56 3.20 -3.64 -16.04
N THR A 57 3.86 -4.79 -15.93
CA THR A 57 5.21 -4.98 -16.48
C THR A 57 5.31 -4.68 -17.99
N ASN A 58 4.23 -4.94 -18.75
CA ASN A 58 4.11 -4.66 -20.18
C ASN A 58 3.46 -3.32 -20.51
N GLN A 59 3.15 -2.52 -19.51
CA GLN A 59 2.61 -1.17 -19.64
C GLN A 59 3.76 -0.14 -19.68
N PRO A 60 3.59 1.02 -20.35
CA PRO A 60 4.52 2.13 -20.20
C PRO A 60 4.80 2.43 -18.72
N PHE A 61 6.05 2.66 -18.37
CA PHE A 61 6.57 2.83 -16.99
C PHE A 61 6.55 1.58 -16.10
N GLY A 62 6.01 0.42 -16.50
CA GLY A 62 5.98 -0.78 -15.66
C GLY A 62 7.37 -1.24 -15.19
N LYS A 63 8.34 -1.29 -16.11
CA LYS A 63 9.73 -1.63 -15.76
C LYS A 63 10.35 -0.60 -14.81
N ARG A 64 10.17 0.70 -15.08
CA ARG A 64 10.68 1.79 -14.24
C ARG A 64 10.07 1.77 -12.84
N SER A 65 8.78 1.49 -12.75
CA SER A 65 8.09 1.34 -11.45
C SER A 65 8.68 0.20 -10.62
N LYS A 66 8.93 -0.96 -11.25
CA LYS A 66 9.61 -2.09 -10.60
C LYS A 66 11.04 -1.74 -10.17
N GLU A 67 11.80 -1.07 -11.01
CA GLU A 67 13.17 -0.63 -10.72
C GLU A 67 13.19 0.37 -9.55
N ALA A 68 12.24 1.32 -9.52
CA ALA A 68 12.08 2.27 -8.43
C ALA A 68 11.78 1.57 -7.10
N LEU A 69 10.84 0.63 -7.07
CA LEU A 69 10.57 -0.16 -5.87
C LEU A 69 11.80 -0.97 -5.44
N SER A 70 12.51 -1.57 -6.40
CA SER A 70 13.76 -2.29 -6.13
C SER A 70 14.82 -1.41 -5.49
N ALA A 71 15.01 -0.19 -6.00
CA ALA A 71 15.96 0.76 -5.45
C ALA A 71 15.61 1.18 -4.00
N LEU A 72 14.31 1.22 -3.67
CA LEU A 72 13.86 1.57 -2.32
C LEU A 72 14.09 0.45 -1.30
N VAL A 73 13.87 -0.83 -1.67
CA VAL A 73 13.74 -1.89 -0.65
C VAL A 73 14.46 -3.20 -0.96
N ALA A 74 15.08 -3.39 -2.12
CA ALA A 74 15.70 -4.69 -2.44
C ALA A 74 16.80 -5.07 -1.43
N GLY A 75 16.66 -6.26 -0.83
CA GLY A 75 17.59 -6.77 0.18
C GLY A 75 17.48 -6.12 1.55
N GLN A 76 16.62 -5.12 1.74
CA GLN A 76 16.43 -4.44 3.02
C GLN A 76 15.48 -5.19 3.94
N ARG A 77 15.60 -4.93 5.25
CA ARG A 77 14.57 -5.29 6.23
C ARG A 77 13.46 -4.26 6.18
N VAL A 78 12.22 -4.76 6.20
CA VAL A 78 11.01 -3.95 6.18
C VAL A 78 10.05 -4.40 7.25
N GLU A 79 9.17 -3.49 7.64
CA GLU A 79 7.97 -3.74 8.42
C GLU A 79 6.78 -3.59 7.48
N VAL A 80 5.80 -4.50 7.57
CA VAL A 80 4.59 -4.48 6.78
C VAL A 80 3.40 -4.42 7.73
N ASP A 81 2.71 -3.28 7.75
CA ASP A 81 1.44 -3.13 8.46
C ASP A 81 0.31 -3.63 7.56
N TRP A 82 -0.42 -4.65 8.02
CA TRP A 82 -1.44 -5.28 7.20
C TRP A 82 -2.65 -5.72 8.02
N HIS A 83 -3.79 -5.94 7.34
CA HIS A 83 -5.04 -6.37 7.99
C HIS A 83 -5.83 -7.39 7.17
N LYS A 84 -5.37 -7.73 5.97
CA LYS A 84 -6.08 -8.69 5.11
C LYS A 84 -5.18 -9.39 4.09
N HIS A 85 -5.69 -10.49 3.57
CA HIS A 85 -5.22 -11.09 2.32
C HIS A 85 -6.17 -10.74 1.18
N ASP A 86 -5.65 -10.67 -0.03
CA ASP A 86 -6.48 -10.57 -1.22
C ASP A 86 -6.94 -11.97 -1.70
N ARG A 87 -7.75 -11.99 -2.75
CA ARG A 87 -8.26 -13.25 -3.34
C ARG A 87 -7.17 -14.17 -3.90
N TYR A 88 -5.95 -13.70 -4.06
CA TYR A 88 -4.79 -14.46 -4.52
C TYR A 88 -3.88 -14.90 -3.37
N GLY A 89 -4.29 -14.68 -2.12
CA GLY A 89 -3.52 -15.01 -0.93
C GLY A 89 -2.35 -14.08 -0.63
N ARG A 90 -2.25 -12.91 -1.29
CA ARG A 90 -1.22 -11.93 -0.99
C ARG A 90 -1.63 -11.12 0.25
N ILE A 91 -0.67 -10.82 1.12
CA ILE A 91 -0.83 -9.84 2.18
C ILE A 91 -0.97 -8.45 1.53
N VAL A 92 -2.04 -7.72 1.86
CA VAL A 92 -2.23 -6.34 1.43
C VAL A 92 -1.79 -5.43 2.57
N GLY A 93 -0.69 -4.69 2.37
CA GLY A 93 -0.08 -3.94 3.47
C GLY A 93 0.67 -2.68 3.05
N LYS A 94 0.91 -1.84 4.04
CA LYS A 94 1.81 -0.68 3.96
C LYS A 94 3.22 -1.15 4.32
N VAL A 95 4.15 -0.97 3.40
CA VAL A 95 5.56 -1.34 3.59
C VAL A 95 6.34 -0.15 4.12
N ILE A 96 6.99 -0.32 5.25
CA ILE A 96 7.85 0.67 5.90
C ILE A 96 9.30 0.20 5.81
N ALA A 97 10.16 1.01 5.22
CA ALA A 97 11.60 0.79 5.15
C ALA A 97 12.34 2.00 5.73
N GLN A 98 13.20 1.78 6.72
CA GLN A 98 13.95 2.86 7.39
C GLN A 98 13.04 4.02 7.87
N GLY A 99 11.85 3.68 8.41
CA GLY A 99 10.86 4.65 8.88
C GLY A 99 10.11 5.41 7.79
N LYS A 100 10.26 5.05 6.50
CA LYS A 100 9.59 5.70 5.37
C LYS A 100 8.52 4.79 4.79
N ASP A 101 7.39 5.39 4.41
CA ASP A 101 6.31 4.75 3.69
C ASP A 101 6.68 4.55 2.21
N VAL A 102 7.01 3.32 1.87
CA VAL A 102 7.45 2.91 0.52
C VAL A 102 6.32 3.02 -0.50
N ASN A 103 5.09 2.71 -0.09
CA ASN A 103 3.91 2.82 -0.95
C ASN A 103 3.71 4.29 -1.38
N LEU A 104 3.81 5.21 -0.42
CA LEU A 104 3.70 6.64 -0.68
C LEU A 104 4.85 7.16 -1.56
N ASP A 105 6.07 6.65 -1.38
CA ASP A 105 7.23 7.07 -2.20
C ASP A 105 7.04 6.66 -3.68
N GLN A 106 6.42 5.52 -3.97
CA GLN A 106 6.04 5.14 -5.33
C GLN A 106 5.05 6.15 -5.96
N VAL A 107 4.10 6.67 -5.17
CA VAL A 107 3.17 7.70 -5.64
C VAL A 107 3.88 9.05 -5.85
N ARG A 108 4.72 9.47 -4.89
CA ARG A 108 5.46 10.74 -4.94
C ARG A 108 6.37 10.86 -6.16
N THR A 109 6.99 9.75 -6.53
CA THR A 109 7.93 9.69 -7.67
C THR A 109 7.23 9.45 -9.00
N GLY A 110 5.88 9.34 -9.00
CA GLY A 110 5.10 9.05 -10.18
C GLY A 110 5.34 7.64 -10.72
N MET A 111 5.66 6.68 -9.87
CA MET A 111 5.86 5.28 -10.24
C MET A 111 4.63 4.41 -9.96
N ALA A 112 3.63 4.94 -9.25
CA ALA A 112 2.33 4.32 -9.04
C ALA A 112 1.22 5.37 -8.95
N TRP A 113 0.00 4.94 -9.21
CA TRP A 113 -1.21 5.71 -8.98
C TRP A 113 -1.70 5.51 -7.56
N TRP A 114 -2.30 6.53 -6.93
CA TRP A 114 -3.13 6.32 -5.76
C TRP A 114 -4.41 5.57 -6.16
N TYR A 115 -4.64 4.40 -5.56
CA TYR A 115 -5.77 3.54 -5.95
C TYR A 115 -7.03 3.90 -5.19
N ARG A 116 -7.73 4.95 -5.63
CA ARG A 116 -8.93 5.53 -5.00
C ARG A 116 -10.04 4.53 -4.72
N LYS A 117 -10.16 3.47 -5.52
CA LYS A 117 -11.17 2.42 -5.32
C LYS A 117 -11.10 1.78 -3.93
N TYR A 118 -9.91 1.72 -3.35
CA TYR A 118 -9.66 1.16 -2.03
C TYR A 118 -9.24 2.22 -1.00
N ALA A 119 -9.57 3.48 -1.24
CA ALA A 119 -9.23 4.57 -0.32
C ALA A 119 -9.83 4.37 1.08
N ASN A 120 -11.02 3.78 1.17
CA ASN A 120 -11.68 3.46 2.44
C ASN A 120 -10.93 2.42 3.31
N GLU A 121 -9.92 1.74 2.77
CA GLU A 121 -9.04 0.84 3.50
C GLU A 121 -7.83 1.57 4.12
N GLN A 122 -7.63 2.84 3.78
CA GLN A 122 -6.61 3.71 4.36
C GLN A 122 -7.21 4.61 5.43
N SER A 123 -6.38 5.04 6.39
CA SER A 123 -6.78 6.10 7.33
C SER A 123 -7.12 7.39 6.57
N LEU A 124 -7.96 8.25 7.13
CA LEU A 124 -8.27 9.56 6.53
C LEU A 124 -7.01 10.41 6.34
N VAL A 125 -6.04 10.28 7.23
CA VAL A 125 -4.73 10.95 7.13
C VAL A 125 -3.96 10.45 5.91
N ASP A 126 -3.84 9.13 5.74
CA ASP A 126 -3.16 8.54 4.58
C ASP A 126 -3.86 8.91 3.27
N GLN A 127 -5.19 8.86 3.22
CA GLN A 127 -5.96 9.29 2.03
C GLN A 127 -5.56 10.71 1.60
N GLY A 128 -5.49 11.65 2.54
CA GLY A 128 -5.10 13.03 2.27
C GLY A 128 -3.65 13.14 1.78
N ILE A 129 -2.73 12.41 2.41
CA ILE A 129 -1.29 12.43 2.06
C ILE A 129 -1.06 11.83 0.67
N TYR A 130 -1.67 10.68 0.35
CA TYR A 130 -1.52 10.02 -0.96
C TYR A 130 -2.17 10.83 -2.08
N ALA A 131 -3.35 11.42 -1.84
CA ALA A 131 -4.00 12.32 -2.79
C ALA A 131 -3.14 13.55 -3.13
N ALA A 132 -2.57 14.18 -2.10
CA ALA A 132 -1.68 15.33 -2.28
C ALA A 132 -0.38 14.95 -3.00
N ALA A 133 0.19 13.78 -2.68
CA ALA A 133 1.39 13.27 -3.33
C ALA A 133 1.17 13.03 -4.83
N GLU A 134 0.07 12.37 -5.20
CA GLU A 134 -0.28 12.15 -6.61
C GLU A 134 -0.53 13.48 -7.33
N ALA A 135 -1.30 14.41 -6.72
CA ALA A 135 -1.57 15.71 -7.32
C ALA A 135 -0.27 16.48 -7.59
N LYS A 136 0.67 16.47 -6.64
CA LYS A 136 1.98 17.09 -6.82
C LYS A 136 2.78 16.42 -7.94
N ALA A 137 2.84 15.09 -7.98
CA ALA A 137 3.56 14.35 -9.02
C ALA A 137 3.01 14.68 -10.42
N ARG A 138 1.68 14.79 -10.56
CA ARG A 138 1.02 15.19 -11.81
C ARG A 138 1.41 16.62 -12.24
N VAL A 139 1.34 17.58 -11.33
CA VAL A 139 1.67 18.99 -11.62
C VAL A 139 3.13 19.14 -12.00
N THR A 140 4.03 18.41 -11.36
CA THR A 140 5.47 18.47 -11.63
C THR A 140 5.89 17.59 -12.82
N GLY A 141 5.00 16.76 -13.36
CA GLY A 141 5.27 15.92 -14.52
C GLY A 141 6.39 14.90 -14.27
N VAL A 142 6.40 14.24 -13.11
CA VAL A 142 7.42 13.24 -12.78
C VAL A 142 6.93 11.81 -13.05
N GLY A 143 7.86 10.93 -13.38
CA GLY A 143 7.58 9.52 -13.64
C GLY A 143 6.57 9.33 -14.77
N LEU A 144 5.54 8.54 -14.53
CA LEU A 144 4.46 8.25 -15.50
C LEU A 144 3.69 9.51 -15.96
N TRP A 145 3.76 10.60 -15.15
CA TRP A 145 3.09 11.87 -15.46
C TRP A 145 3.84 12.73 -16.49
N THR A 146 4.99 12.26 -16.99
CA THR A 146 5.63 12.82 -18.20
C THR A 146 4.89 12.44 -19.47
N ASP A 147 4.09 11.36 -19.43
CA ASP A 147 3.20 10.99 -20.53
C ASP A 147 2.04 11.99 -20.62
N LYS A 148 1.65 12.35 -21.85
CA LYS A 148 0.53 13.28 -22.09
C LYS A 148 -0.82 12.66 -21.77
N ASP A 149 -0.93 11.34 -21.92
CA ASP A 149 -2.17 10.57 -21.68
C ASP A 149 -1.85 9.26 -20.93
N PRO A 150 -1.45 9.35 -19.66
CA PRO A 150 -1.07 8.19 -18.89
C PRO A 150 -2.29 7.31 -18.57
N ILE A 151 -2.21 6.03 -18.93
CA ILE A 151 -3.30 5.08 -18.74
C ILE A 151 -3.15 4.47 -17.34
N ALA A 152 -4.26 4.46 -16.59
CA ALA A 152 -4.26 3.82 -15.28
C ALA A 152 -4.16 2.28 -15.39
N PRO A 153 -3.48 1.59 -14.46
CA PRO A 153 -3.31 0.13 -14.53
C PRO A 153 -4.63 -0.63 -14.57
N TRP A 154 -5.64 -0.18 -13.84
CA TRP A 154 -6.98 -0.79 -13.85
C TRP A 154 -7.73 -0.64 -15.17
N ASP A 155 -7.39 0.34 -16.01
CA ASP A 155 -7.94 0.49 -17.36
C ASP A 155 -7.07 -0.24 -18.40
N TRP A 156 -5.76 -0.30 -18.17
CA TRP A 156 -4.85 -1.13 -18.97
C TRP A 156 -5.26 -2.61 -18.97
N ARG A 157 -5.61 -3.16 -17.78
CA ARG A 157 -6.05 -4.57 -17.62
C ARG A 157 -7.38 -4.91 -18.31
N LYS A 158 -8.12 -3.93 -18.82
CA LYS A 158 -9.39 -4.14 -19.55
C LYS A 158 -9.20 -4.18 -21.07
N ARG A 159 -8.00 -3.92 -21.55
CA ARG A 159 -7.65 -3.95 -22.99
C ARG A 159 -7.28 -5.35 -23.43
#